data_9d7eac9506987d5cfae6e6d5d6fd818e
#
_entry.id   9d7eac9506987d5cfae6e6d5d6fd818e
#
_cell.length_a   1.000
_cell.length_b   1.000
_cell.length_c   1.000
_cell.angle_alpha   90.00
_cell.angle_beta   90.00
_cell.angle_gamma   90.00
#
_symmetry.space_group_name_H-M   'P 1'
#
loop_
_entity.id
_entity.type
_entity.pdbx_description
1 polymer ?
#
loop_
_entity_poly.entity_id
_entity_poly.type
_entity_poly.pdbx_seq_one_letter_code
_entity_poly.pdbx_strand_id
1 'polypeptide(L)'
;MATVVLLLLVVGAFLALGMARAPMWAWAVAVGLLTLLGQSGALDGAEAAGHGILSWFAWLPFVALSLLSIPSLRRSLIVAPVFDKVRTILPKVSDTEAQALEAGTVGFDAEIFSGTPDWNKLQSIPPIQLSAEEQAFLDGPTHQLCAMINDWQVRHSLREIPEDIWDFVKKNGFLGMLISKEHGGLGFSPQAQSLILGKIASRSPDIVTIVMVPNSLGPGELIEKYGTDAQKHHYLPRLAKGEEVPCFSLTGPTSGSDAATMRDIGYVMRGTYQGNETLGVRLSWEKRYITLGPKATLVGLAFRLFDKDNLLGKGEDVGITLALIPADHPGVNIGRRHLPSGAAFPNGPNWGSDVFIPIDWIIGGEKMAGNGWRMLMECLSAGRAISLPSSATAGVKMMLRVTSAYARVRKQFGLPVSRMEGVEEPLVRIIETAYVNEAARAMTAAMVSRGERPSVISALMKYQTTEKMRRAVNDAMDIHGGRAICDGPSNYLQS
;
A
#
# COMPACT_ATOMS: atom_id res chain seq x y z
N MET A 1 -24.40 -57.73 -7.23
CA MET A 1 -23.87 -56.87 -8.30
C MET A 1 -24.64 -55.56 -8.42
N ALA A 2 -25.98 -55.60 -8.45
CA ALA A 2 -26.82 -54.40 -8.54
C ALA A 2 -26.60 -53.38 -7.40
N THR A 3 -26.48 -53.84 -6.15
CA THR A 3 -26.29 -53.01 -4.98
C THR A 3 -24.94 -52.24 -4.99
N VAL A 4 -23.87 -52.90 -5.49
CA VAL A 4 -22.54 -52.25 -5.64
C VAL A 4 -22.57 -51.18 -6.74
N VAL A 5 -23.23 -51.44 -7.85
CA VAL A 5 -23.39 -50.48 -8.94
C VAL A 5 -24.19 -49.26 -8.46
N LEU A 6 -25.27 -49.49 -7.72
CA LEU A 6 -26.08 -48.42 -7.16
C LEU A 6 -25.29 -47.56 -6.14
N LEU A 7 -24.51 -48.19 -5.25
CA LEU A 7 -23.66 -47.49 -4.32
C LEU A 7 -22.63 -46.59 -5.04
N LEU A 8 -22.03 -47.11 -6.12
CA LEU A 8 -21.10 -46.35 -6.94
C LEU A 8 -21.77 -45.17 -7.63
N LEU A 9 -23.01 -45.34 -8.12
CA LEU A 9 -23.78 -44.23 -8.72
C LEU A 9 -24.15 -43.16 -7.70
N VAL A 10 -24.53 -43.54 -6.49
CA VAL A 10 -24.81 -42.61 -5.39
C VAL A 10 -23.56 -41.83 -5.01
N VAL A 11 -22.45 -42.52 -4.78
CA VAL A 11 -21.17 -41.87 -4.48
C VAL A 11 -20.75 -40.95 -5.60
N GLY A 12 -20.87 -41.40 -6.86
CA GLY A 12 -20.57 -40.57 -8.04
C GLY A 12 -21.44 -39.31 -8.13
N ALA A 13 -22.76 -39.45 -7.84
CA ALA A 13 -23.66 -38.29 -7.82
C ALA A 13 -23.30 -37.28 -6.73
N PHE A 14 -22.95 -37.73 -5.51
CA PHE A 14 -22.51 -36.85 -4.44
C PHE A 14 -21.17 -36.19 -4.74
N LEU A 15 -20.25 -36.91 -5.34
CA LEU A 15 -18.97 -36.31 -5.79
C LEU A 15 -19.21 -35.26 -6.87
N ALA A 16 -20.10 -35.55 -7.85
CA ALA A 16 -20.44 -34.59 -8.89
C ALA A 16 -21.09 -33.33 -8.33
N LEU A 17 -22.00 -33.45 -7.36
CA LEU A 17 -22.58 -32.30 -6.66
C LEU A 17 -21.49 -31.47 -5.93
N GLY A 18 -20.55 -32.16 -5.29
CA GLY A 18 -19.41 -31.48 -4.62
C GLY A 18 -18.49 -30.75 -5.59
N MET A 19 -18.10 -31.42 -6.69
CA MET A 19 -17.26 -30.84 -7.75
C MET A 19 -17.95 -29.66 -8.46
N ALA A 20 -19.26 -29.79 -8.70
CA ALA A 20 -20.06 -28.70 -9.29
C ALA A 20 -20.37 -27.56 -8.32
N ARG A 21 -19.92 -27.64 -7.07
CA ARG A 21 -20.28 -26.68 -6.00
C ARG A 21 -21.78 -26.42 -5.94
N ALA A 22 -22.58 -27.52 -6.08
CA ALA A 22 -24.01 -27.43 -6.16
C ALA A 22 -24.62 -26.70 -4.95
N PRO A 23 -25.67 -25.88 -5.16
CA PRO A 23 -26.35 -25.20 -4.08
C PRO A 23 -27.04 -26.19 -3.14
N MET A 24 -27.24 -25.78 -1.87
CA MET A 24 -27.73 -26.67 -0.80
C MET A 24 -29.08 -27.33 -1.11
N TRP A 25 -29.95 -26.67 -1.87
CA TRP A 25 -31.21 -27.28 -2.33
C TRP A 25 -31.00 -28.51 -3.21
N ALA A 26 -29.94 -28.55 -4.04
CA ALA A 26 -29.63 -29.70 -4.87
C ALA A 26 -29.19 -30.91 -4.02
N TRP A 27 -28.46 -30.67 -2.92
CA TRP A 27 -28.15 -31.70 -1.95
C TRP A 27 -29.39 -32.21 -1.21
N ALA A 28 -30.32 -31.30 -0.84
CA ALA A 28 -31.59 -31.68 -0.26
C ALA A 28 -32.38 -32.61 -1.20
N VAL A 29 -32.49 -32.25 -2.49
CA VAL A 29 -33.18 -33.06 -3.50
C VAL A 29 -32.53 -34.46 -3.64
N ALA A 30 -31.19 -34.51 -3.72
CA ALA A 30 -30.45 -35.77 -3.82
C ALA A 30 -30.71 -36.68 -2.62
N VAL A 31 -30.64 -36.14 -1.40
CA VAL A 31 -30.94 -36.87 -0.16
C VAL A 31 -32.40 -37.30 -0.11
N GLY A 32 -33.36 -36.46 -0.51
CA GLY A 32 -34.77 -36.77 -0.58
C GLY A 32 -35.06 -37.93 -1.53
N LEU A 33 -34.47 -37.91 -2.73
CA LEU A 33 -34.59 -38.99 -3.72
C LEU A 33 -34.02 -40.31 -3.19
N LEU A 34 -32.87 -40.27 -2.53
CA LEU A 34 -32.28 -41.45 -1.91
C LEU A 34 -33.16 -42.03 -0.82
N THR A 35 -33.74 -41.18 0.04
CA THR A 35 -34.68 -41.61 1.07
C THR A 35 -35.93 -42.25 0.48
N LEU A 36 -36.47 -41.65 -0.59
CA LEU A 36 -37.64 -42.19 -1.31
C LEU A 36 -37.34 -43.55 -1.95
N LEU A 37 -36.19 -43.69 -2.63
CA LEU A 37 -35.76 -44.95 -3.23
C LEU A 37 -35.53 -46.02 -2.18
N GLY A 38 -34.94 -45.68 -1.03
CA GLY A 38 -34.78 -46.63 0.07
C GLY A 38 -36.11 -47.15 0.65
N GLN A 39 -37.09 -46.24 0.75
CA GLN A 39 -38.41 -46.61 1.29
C GLN A 39 -39.32 -47.36 0.26
N SER A 40 -39.06 -47.15 -1.00
CA SER A 40 -39.85 -47.83 -2.07
C SER A 40 -39.48 -49.31 -2.27
N GLY A 41 -38.47 -49.84 -1.55
CA GLY A 41 -37.96 -51.21 -1.74
C GLY A 41 -37.20 -51.40 -3.07
N ALA A 42 -37.05 -50.36 -3.87
CA ALA A 42 -36.36 -50.39 -5.17
C ALA A 42 -34.89 -50.77 -5.07
N LEU A 43 -34.29 -50.61 -3.89
CA LEU A 43 -32.87 -50.87 -3.66
C LEU A 43 -32.57 -52.32 -3.25
N ASP A 44 -33.49 -53.00 -2.56
CA ASP A 44 -33.25 -54.29 -1.95
C ASP A 44 -34.05 -55.45 -2.57
N GLY A 45 -34.97 -55.17 -3.50
CA GLY A 45 -35.84 -56.17 -4.09
C GLY A 45 -36.79 -56.87 -3.08
N ALA A 46 -36.90 -56.33 -1.88
CA ALA A 46 -37.79 -56.78 -0.84
C ALA A 46 -39.13 -56.03 -0.93
N GLU A 47 -40.22 -56.69 -0.55
CA GLU A 47 -41.51 -56.04 -0.39
C GLU A 47 -41.36 -54.81 0.55
N ALA A 48 -41.98 -53.69 0.16
CA ALA A 48 -41.90 -52.44 0.87
C ALA A 48 -42.00 -52.65 2.39
N ALA A 49 -40.93 -52.47 3.11
CA ALA A 49 -40.86 -52.64 4.55
C ALA A 49 -41.95 -51.77 5.19
N GLY A 50 -42.84 -52.34 5.97
CA GLY A 50 -43.96 -51.63 6.58
C GLY A 50 -43.46 -50.34 7.28
N HIS A 51 -44.16 -49.24 7.03
CA HIS A 51 -43.79 -47.88 7.48
C HIS A 51 -43.91 -47.80 9.02
N GLY A 52 -42.92 -48.35 9.73
CA GLY A 52 -42.78 -48.12 11.16
C GLY A 52 -42.33 -46.66 11.46
N ILE A 53 -42.65 -46.17 12.62
CA ILE A 53 -42.28 -44.80 13.06
C ILE A 53 -40.79 -44.49 12.79
N LEU A 54 -39.90 -45.47 12.88
CA LEU A 54 -38.48 -45.35 12.63
C LEU A 54 -38.14 -44.95 11.17
N SER A 55 -38.95 -45.31 10.18
CA SER A 55 -38.69 -44.94 8.77
C SER A 55 -38.85 -43.45 8.49
N TRP A 56 -39.61 -42.73 9.33
CA TRP A 56 -39.76 -41.28 9.24
C TRP A 56 -38.50 -40.51 9.64
N PHE A 57 -37.66 -41.09 10.50
CA PHE A 57 -36.39 -40.46 10.86
C PHE A 57 -35.40 -40.36 9.68
N ALA A 58 -35.55 -41.19 8.65
CA ALA A 58 -34.75 -41.14 7.43
C ALA A 58 -34.96 -39.83 6.64
N TRP A 59 -36.09 -39.12 6.86
CA TRP A 59 -36.37 -37.83 6.23
C TRP A 59 -35.74 -36.63 6.94
N LEU A 60 -35.20 -36.79 8.16
CA LEU A 60 -34.59 -35.69 8.93
C LEU A 60 -33.46 -34.97 8.18
N PRO A 61 -32.52 -35.69 7.49
CA PRO A 61 -31.48 -35.01 6.70
C PRO A 61 -32.04 -34.18 5.54
N PHE A 62 -33.10 -34.71 4.84
CA PHE A 62 -33.78 -33.96 3.79
C PHE A 62 -34.43 -32.69 4.32
N VAL A 63 -35.17 -32.78 5.43
CA VAL A 63 -35.82 -31.61 6.06
C VAL A 63 -34.76 -30.60 6.54
N ALA A 64 -33.70 -31.09 7.19
CA ALA A 64 -32.61 -30.22 7.65
C ALA A 64 -31.94 -29.46 6.49
N LEU A 65 -31.57 -30.17 5.41
CA LEU A 65 -30.98 -29.55 4.22
C LEU A 65 -31.93 -28.60 3.51
N SER A 66 -33.22 -28.94 3.45
CA SER A 66 -34.27 -28.09 2.88
C SER A 66 -34.43 -26.79 3.66
N LEU A 67 -34.48 -26.86 4.99
CA LEU A 67 -34.54 -25.69 5.88
C LEU A 67 -33.28 -24.82 5.75
N LEU A 68 -32.09 -25.45 5.70
CA LEU A 68 -30.81 -24.77 5.53
C LEU A 68 -30.61 -24.22 4.12
N SER A 69 -31.38 -24.66 3.14
CA SER A 69 -31.40 -24.07 1.80
C SER A 69 -32.03 -22.67 1.78
N ILE A 70 -32.83 -22.35 2.78
CA ILE A 70 -33.41 -21.00 2.94
C ILE A 70 -32.37 -20.09 3.59
N PRO A 71 -31.83 -19.06 2.87
CA PRO A 71 -30.73 -18.25 3.35
C PRO A 71 -31.01 -17.55 4.70
N SER A 72 -32.24 -17.08 4.91
CA SER A 72 -32.64 -16.42 6.16
C SER A 72 -32.60 -17.36 7.35
N LEU A 73 -33.12 -18.59 7.22
CA LEU A 73 -33.08 -19.61 8.27
C LEU A 73 -31.64 -20.05 8.56
N ARG A 74 -30.86 -20.35 7.53
CA ARG A 74 -29.45 -20.69 7.70
C ARG A 74 -28.69 -19.58 8.42
N ARG A 75 -28.95 -18.32 8.05
CA ARG A 75 -28.30 -17.16 8.69
C ARG A 75 -28.68 -17.06 10.17
N SER A 76 -29.95 -17.18 10.52
CA SER A 76 -30.41 -17.03 11.89
C SER A 76 -30.05 -18.22 12.79
N LEU A 77 -30.11 -19.46 12.25
CA LEU A 77 -29.93 -20.67 13.06
C LEU A 77 -28.46 -21.09 13.21
N ILE A 78 -27.62 -20.82 12.22
CA ILE A 78 -26.24 -21.28 12.20
C ILE A 78 -25.25 -20.10 12.12
N VAL A 79 -25.38 -19.26 11.06
CA VAL A 79 -24.33 -18.30 10.77
C VAL A 79 -24.24 -17.22 11.84
N ALA A 80 -25.34 -16.65 12.29
CA ALA A 80 -25.34 -15.60 13.29
C ALA A 80 -24.83 -16.11 14.66
N PRO A 81 -25.32 -17.22 15.23
CA PRO A 81 -24.80 -17.73 16.51
C PRO A 81 -23.32 -18.12 16.46
N VAL A 82 -22.87 -18.74 15.36
CA VAL A 82 -21.47 -19.08 15.16
C VAL A 82 -20.62 -17.81 15.04
N PHE A 83 -21.08 -16.86 14.25
CA PHE A 83 -20.39 -15.58 14.06
C PHE A 83 -20.25 -14.80 15.38
N ASP A 84 -21.31 -14.72 16.18
CA ASP A 84 -21.28 -14.04 17.48
C ASP A 84 -20.27 -14.71 18.43
N LYS A 85 -20.18 -16.04 18.42
CA LYS A 85 -19.18 -16.77 19.20
C LYS A 85 -17.76 -16.54 18.67
N VAL A 86 -17.55 -16.58 17.36
CA VAL A 86 -16.25 -16.31 16.74
C VAL A 86 -15.80 -14.89 17.03
N ARG A 87 -16.72 -13.92 16.95
CA ARG A 87 -16.43 -12.51 17.24
C ARG A 87 -15.87 -12.30 18.67
N THR A 88 -16.29 -13.09 19.65
CA THR A 88 -15.77 -12.99 21.02
C THR A 88 -14.35 -13.53 21.17
N ILE A 89 -13.91 -14.39 20.24
CA ILE A 89 -12.59 -15.03 20.24
C ILE A 89 -11.57 -14.20 19.47
N LEU A 90 -12.04 -13.32 18.55
CA LEU A 90 -11.16 -12.45 17.79
C LEU A 90 -10.46 -11.46 18.72
N PRO A 91 -9.17 -11.19 18.50
CA PRO A 91 -8.46 -10.17 19.26
C PRO A 91 -9.15 -8.81 19.08
N LYS A 92 -9.20 -8.03 20.14
CA LYS A 92 -9.71 -6.66 20.06
C LYS A 92 -8.78 -5.84 19.18
N VAL A 93 -9.37 -5.10 18.26
CA VAL A 93 -8.66 -4.11 17.46
C VAL A 93 -8.15 -3.03 18.41
N SER A 94 -6.87 -2.67 18.32
CA SER A 94 -6.29 -1.57 19.09
C SER A 94 -6.84 -0.23 18.61
N ASP A 95 -6.78 0.80 19.45
CA ASP A 95 -7.26 2.14 19.08
C ASP A 95 -6.56 2.70 17.83
N THR A 96 -5.27 2.40 17.66
CA THR A 96 -4.50 2.80 16.48
C THR A 96 -4.91 2.05 15.21
N GLU A 97 -5.25 0.78 15.31
CA GLU A 97 -5.80 -0.01 14.20
C GLU A 97 -7.21 0.43 13.85
N ALA A 98 -8.05 0.71 14.85
CA ALA A 98 -9.39 1.25 14.64
C ALA A 98 -9.34 2.58 13.89
N GLN A 99 -8.49 3.52 14.31
CA GLN A 99 -8.27 4.78 13.60
C GLN A 99 -7.81 4.57 12.14
N ALA A 100 -6.93 3.60 11.89
CA ALA A 100 -6.47 3.29 10.55
C ALA A 100 -7.56 2.71 9.64
N LEU A 101 -8.47 1.91 10.20
CA LEU A 101 -9.62 1.36 9.47
C LEU A 101 -10.69 2.43 9.20
N GLU A 102 -10.99 3.27 10.19
CA GLU A 102 -11.97 4.35 10.08
C GLU A 102 -11.51 5.47 9.14
N ALA A 103 -10.20 5.65 8.97
CA ALA A 103 -9.63 6.63 8.06
C ALA A 103 -9.88 6.30 6.57
N GLY A 104 -10.20 5.04 6.26
CA GLY A 104 -10.40 4.55 4.90
C GLY A 104 -11.85 4.47 4.45
N THR A 105 -12.04 4.29 3.14
CA THR A 105 -13.31 3.93 2.54
C THR A 105 -13.29 2.45 2.17
N VAL A 106 -14.47 1.81 2.22
CA VAL A 106 -14.65 0.44 1.73
C VAL A 106 -14.94 0.53 0.23
N GLY A 107 -14.09 -0.09 -0.56
CA GLY A 107 -14.20 -0.13 -2.02
C GLY A 107 -14.69 -1.49 -2.54
N PHE A 108 -14.14 -1.94 -3.67
CA PHE A 108 -14.47 -3.22 -4.29
C PHE A 108 -14.09 -4.44 -3.41
N ASP A 109 -13.21 -4.26 -2.43
CA ASP A 109 -12.88 -5.26 -1.42
C ASP A 109 -14.12 -5.79 -0.67
N ALA A 110 -15.14 -4.94 -0.43
CA ALA A 110 -16.41 -5.40 0.14
C ALA A 110 -17.10 -6.47 -0.71
N GLU A 111 -17.05 -6.32 -2.03
CA GLU A 111 -17.63 -7.31 -2.95
C GLU A 111 -16.90 -8.66 -2.84
N ILE A 112 -15.58 -8.65 -2.73
CA ILE A 112 -14.77 -9.87 -2.54
C ILE A 112 -15.13 -10.55 -1.22
N PHE A 113 -15.22 -9.80 -0.12
CA PHE A 113 -15.56 -10.33 1.19
C PHE A 113 -17.03 -10.78 1.31
N SER A 114 -17.91 -10.34 0.40
CA SER A 114 -19.28 -10.85 0.34
C SER A 114 -19.38 -12.32 -0.07
N GLY A 115 -18.33 -12.84 -0.72
CA GLY A 115 -18.29 -14.19 -1.30
C GLY A 115 -19.02 -14.32 -2.64
N THR A 116 -19.71 -13.28 -3.10
CA THR A 116 -20.43 -13.21 -4.37
C THR A 116 -20.19 -11.86 -5.05
N PRO A 117 -18.94 -11.58 -5.48
CA PRO A 117 -18.59 -10.27 -6.00
C PRO A 117 -19.31 -9.94 -7.31
N ASP A 118 -19.80 -8.71 -7.40
CA ASP A 118 -20.32 -8.16 -8.66
C ASP A 118 -19.18 -7.62 -9.51
N TRP A 119 -18.71 -8.41 -10.45
CA TRP A 119 -17.60 -8.06 -11.34
C TRP A 119 -17.92 -6.88 -12.26
N ASN A 120 -19.20 -6.56 -12.51
CA ASN A 120 -19.56 -5.40 -13.32
C ASN A 120 -19.17 -4.09 -12.62
N LYS A 121 -19.23 -4.04 -11.28
CA LYS A 121 -18.73 -2.88 -10.51
C LYS A 121 -17.25 -2.66 -10.75
N LEU A 122 -16.45 -3.74 -10.82
CA LEU A 122 -15.03 -3.64 -11.12
C LEU A 122 -14.78 -3.12 -12.55
N GLN A 123 -15.51 -3.68 -13.53
CA GLN A 123 -15.39 -3.29 -14.93
C GLN A 123 -15.89 -1.87 -15.19
N SER A 124 -16.75 -1.32 -14.34
CA SER A 124 -17.26 0.05 -14.45
C SER A 124 -16.22 1.13 -14.05
N ILE A 125 -15.07 0.73 -13.47
CA ILE A 125 -14.01 1.67 -13.14
C ILE A 125 -13.40 2.18 -14.46
N PRO A 126 -13.48 3.51 -14.74
CA PRO A 126 -13.01 4.04 -16.00
C PRO A 126 -11.48 3.89 -16.13
N PRO A 127 -10.99 3.73 -17.37
CA PRO A 127 -9.55 3.73 -17.62
C PRO A 127 -8.92 5.07 -17.23
N ILE A 128 -7.63 5.03 -16.95
CA ILE A 128 -6.84 6.23 -16.67
C ILE A 128 -6.82 7.14 -17.89
N GLN A 129 -7.21 8.38 -17.69
CA GLN A 129 -7.05 9.46 -18.66
C GLN A 129 -6.32 10.62 -17.99
N LEU A 130 -5.23 11.05 -18.59
CA LEU A 130 -4.51 12.24 -18.17
C LEU A 130 -5.14 13.49 -18.81
N SER A 131 -5.11 14.60 -18.11
CA SER A 131 -5.35 15.90 -18.73
C SER A 131 -4.24 16.21 -19.75
N ALA A 132 -4.48 17.17 -20.65
CA ALA A 132 -3.48 17.60 -21.63
C ALA A 132 -2.19 18.11 -20.95
N GLU A 133 -2.33 18.80 -19.82
CA GLU A 133 -1.20 19.30 -19.03
C GLU A 133 -0.39 18.18 -18.38
N GLU A 134 -1.07 17.20 -17.78
CA GLU A 134 -0.43 16.02 -17.19
C GLU A 134 0.31 15.17 -18.22
N GLN A 135 -0.31 15.00 -19.41
CA GLN A 135 0.32 14.29 -20.51
C GLN A 135 1.55 15.06 -21.04
N ALA A 136 1.44 16.37 -21.20
CA ALA A 136 2.57 17.20 -21.63
C ALA A 136 3.73 17.15 -20.62
N PHE A 137 3.44 17.11 -19.31
CA PHE A 137 4.45 16.96 -18.28
C PHE A 137 5.12 15.59 -18.32
N LEU A 138 4.35 14.53 -18.53
CA LEU A 138 4.88 13.18 -18.69
C LEU A 138 5.80 13.03 -19.91
N ASP A 139 5.43 13.65 -21.04
CA ASP A 139 6.16 13.52 -22.29
C ASP A 139 7.32 14.54 -22.41
N GLY A 140 7.22 15.70 -21.77
CA GLY A 140 8.24 16.75 -21.73
C GLY A 140 9.16 16.63 -20.52
N PRO A 141 8.88 17.32 -19.40
CA PRO A 141 9.80 17.40 -18.25
C PRO A 141 10.21 16.02 -17.69
N THR A 142 9.27 15.08 -17.59
CA THR A 142 9.59 13.73 -17.07
C THR A 142 10.52 12.97 -18.02
N HIS A 143 10.32 13.10 -19.33
CA HIS A 143 11.21 12.48 -20.31
C HIS A 143 12.60 13.12 -20.28
N GLN A 144 12.68 14.45 -20.16
CA GLN A 144 13.94 15.18 -20.05
C GLN A 144 14.71 14.78 -18.79
N LEU A 145 14.02 14.69 -17.62
CA LEU A 145 14.63 14.20 -16.39
C LEU A 145 15.25 12.82 -16.59
N CYS A 146 14.49 11.88 -17.18
CA CYS A 146 15.00 10.54 -17.44
C CYS A 146 16.23 10.53 -18.38
N ALA A 147 16.30 11.45 -19.35
CA ALA A 147 17.44 11.56 -20.26
C ALA A 147 18.72 12.13 -19.60
N MET A 148 18.57 12.96 -18.55
CA MET A 148 19.69 13.52 -17.78
C MET A 148 20.38 12.48 -16.89
N ILE A 149 19.70 11.40 -16.53
CA ILE A 149 20.15 10.46 -15.49
C ILE A 149 21.29 9.55 -16.04
N ASN A 150 22.42 9.58 -15.36
CA ASN A 150 23.48 8.60 -15.48
C ASN A 150 23.60 7.81 -14.16
N ASP A 151 22.98 6.63 -14.12
CA ASP A 151 22.91 5.84 -12.89
C ASP A 151 24.27 5.39 -12.37
N TRP A 152 25.19 5.05 -13.26
CA TRP A 152 26.55 4.69 -12.87
C TRP A 152 27.25 5.85 -12.16
N GLN A 153 27.16 7.05 -12.71
CA GLN A 153 27.73 8.25 -12.10
C GLN A 153 27.08 8.53 -10.73
N VAL A 154 25.76 8.44 -10.64
CA VAL A 154 25.00 8.69 -9.40
C VAL A 154 25.40 7.70 -8.31
N ARG A 155 25.42 6.40 -8.61
CA ARG A 155 25.60 5.35 -7.59
C ARG A 155 27.04 5.05 -7.25
N HIS A 156 27.93 5.03 -8.24
CA HIS A 156 29.29 4.53 -8.08
C HIS A 156 30.34 5.64 -8.00
N SER A 157 30.15 6.74 -8.74
CA SER A 157 31.13 7.84 -8.76
C SER A 157 30.83 8.88 -7.68
N LEU A 158 29.62 9.46 -7.71
CA LEU A 158 29.23 10.53 -6.81
C LEU A 158 28.66 10.00 -5.48
N ARG A 159 27.93 8.91 -5.53
CA ARG A 159 27.14 8.35 -4.42
C ARG A 159 26.14 9.35 -3.86
N GLU A 160 25.67 10.27 -4.68
CA GLU A 160 24.68 11.29 -4.35
C GLU A 160 23.96 11.75 -5.61
N ILE A 161 22.84 12.46 -5.42
CA ILE A 161 22.09 13.04 -6.52
C ILE A 161 22.81 14.33 -6.96
N PRO A 162 23.18 14.46 -8.25
CA PRO A 162 23.80 15.65 -8.80
C PRO A 162 22.96 16.92 -8.64
N GLU A 163 23.60 18.07 -8.45
CA GLU A 163 22.87 19.33 -8.24
C GLU A 163 22.06 19.75 -9.46
N ASP A 164 22.51 19.46 -10.69
CA ASP A 164 21.74 19.75 -11.92
C ASP A 164 20.41 18.96 -11.96
N ILE A 165 20.38 17.74 -11.42
CA ILE A 165 19.14 16.97 -11.24
C ILE A 165 18.24 17.63 -10.21
N TRP A 166 18.79 18.07 -9.06
CA TRP A 166 18.03 18.79 -8.04
C TRP A 166 17.43 20.09 -8.59
N ASP A 167 18.22 20.87 -9.31
CA ASP A 167 17.78 22.11 -9.93
C ASP A 167 16.67 21.87 -10.95
N PHE A 168 16.82 20.83 -11.78
CA PHE A 168 15.80 20.45 -12.74
C PHE A 168 14.48 20.03 -12.07
N VAL A 169 14.57 19.19 -11.04
CA VAL A 169 13.42 18.70 -10.27
C VAL A 169 12.66 19.85 -9.61
N LYS A 170 13.40 20.78 -8.95
CA LYS A 170 12.82 21.97 -8.32
C LYS A 170 12.19 22.90 -9.35
N LYS A 171 12.94 23.29 -10.38
CA LYS A 171 12.50 24.23 -11.42
C LYS A 171 11.23 23.80 -12.15
N ASN A 172 11.07 22.49 -12.36
CA ASN A 172 9.91 21.95 -13.07
C ASN A 172 8.76 21.52 -12.14
N GLY A 173 8.83 21.77 -10.83
CA GLY A 173 7.73 21.53 -9.90
C GLY A 173 7.50 20.07 -9.51
N PHE A 174 8.47 19.18 -9.73
CA PHE A 174 8.33 17.76 -9.36
C PHE A 174 8.09 17.52 -7.87
N LEU A 175 8.52 18.44 -6.99
CA LEU A 175 8.35 18.31 -5.55
C LEU A 175 6.93 18.68 -5.09
N GLY A 176 6.19 19.44 -5.90
CA GLY A 176 4.85 19.91 -5.60
C GLY A 176 3.77 19.40 -6.57
N MET A 177 3.92 18.18 -7.11
CA MET A 177 2.96 17.63 -8.07
C MET A 177 1.53 17.58 -7.54
N LEU A 178 1.36 17.24 -6.27
CA LEU A 178 0.05 17.08 -5.63
C LEU A 178 -0.45 18.36 -4.92
N ILE A 179 0.44 19.31 -4.65
CA ILE A 179 0.04 20.60 -4.07
C ILE A 179 -0.89 21.31 -5.05
N SER A 180 -1.99 21.87 -4.54
CA SER A 180 -2.99 22.55 -5.37
C SER A 180 -2.41 23.73 -6.15
N LYS A 181 -3.01 24.06 -7.29
CA LYS A 181 -2.62 25.22 -8.10
C LYS A 181 -2.80 26.54 -7.34
N GLU A 182 -3.77 26.62 -6.44
CA GLU A 182 -4.00 27.74 -5.55
C GLU A 182 -2.75 28.06 -4.71
N HIS A 183 -2.04 27.03 -4.29
CA HIS A 183 -0.81 27.17 -3.51
C HIS A 183 0.48 27.07 -4.35
N GLY A 184 0.36 27.20 -5.68
CA GLY A 184 1.52 27.25 -6.59
C GLY A 184 2.07 25.88 -6.99
N GLY A 185 1.41 24.77 -6.63
CA GLY A 185 1.73 23.43 -7.09
C GLY A 185 1.14 23.09 -8.46
N LEU A 186 1.34 21.86 -8.92
CA LEU A 186 0.82 21.41 -10.21
C LEU A 186 -0.63 20.92 -10.13
N GLY A 187 -1.11 20.52 -8.97
CA GLY A 187 -2.46 20.01 -8.74
C GLY A 187 -2.77 18.76 -9.59
N PHE A 188 -1.77 17.90 -9.79
CA PHE A 188 -1.91 16.72 -10.64
C PHE A 188 -2.72 15.61 -9.94
N SER A 189 -3.39 14.81 -10.76
CA SER A 189 -4.15 13.67 -10.28
C SER A 189 -3.24 12.54 -9.75
N PRO A 190 -3.77 11.67 -8.87
CA PRO A 190 -3.09 10.43 -8.46
C PRO A 190 -2.69 9.55 -9.65
N GLN A 191 -3.44 9.62 -10.75
CA GLN A 191 -3.13 8.92 -12.00
C GLN A 191 -1.86 9.45 -12.65
N ALA A 192 -1.74 10.77 -12.76
CA ALA A 192 -0.54 11.42 -13.30
C ALA A 192 0.68 11.14 -12.41
N GLN A 193 0.53 11.30 -11.09
CA GLN A 193 1.57 10.95 -10.14
C GLN A 193 2.06 9.51 -10.36
N SER A 194 1.14 8.55 -10.46
CA SER A 194 1.47 7.14 -10.67
C SER A 194 2.29 6.91 -11.93
N LEU A 195 1.93 7.53 -13.05
CA LEU A 195 2.63 7.36 -14.33
C LEU A 195 3.98 8.08 -14.36
N ILE A 196 4.06 9.29 -13.81
CA ILE A 196 5.29 10.07 -13.72
C ILE A 196 6.32 9.33 -12.85
N LEU A 197 5.92 8.90 -11.64
CA LEU A 197 6.78 8.13 -10.75
C LEU A 197 7.21 6.80 -11.38
N GLY A 198 6.29 6.10 -12.06
CA GLY A 198 6.61 4.88 -12.78
C GLY A 198 7.66 5.09 -13.88
N LYS A 199 7.54 6.18 -14.66
CA LYS A 199 8.51 6.50 -15.73
C LYS A 199 9.90 6.81 -15.14
N ILE A 200 9.99 7.59 -14.07
CA ILE A 200 11.25 7.90 -13.40
C ILE A 200 11.84 6.63 -12.77
N ALA A 201 11.02 5.82 -12.07
CA ALA A 201 11.45 4.58 -11.43
C ALA A 201 12.01 3.56 -12.41
N SER A 202 11.47 3.50 -13.63
CA SER A 202 12.03 2.62 -14.68
C SER A 202 13.42 3.06 -15.15
N ARG A 203 13.86 4.25 -14.80
CA ARG A 203 15.18 4.78 -15.15
C ARG A 203 16.13 4.83 -13.95
N SER A 204 15.66 5.30 -12.78
CA SER A 204 16.46 5.37 -11.58
C SER A 204 15.62 5.28 -10.30
N PRO A 205 15.88 4.29 -9.44
CA PRO A 205 15.25 4.18 -8.12
C PRO A 205 15.70 5.30 -7.17
N ASP A 206 16.87 5.89 -7.37
CA ASP A 206 17.38 6.98 -6.54
C ASP A 206 16.67 8.28 -6.84
N ILE A 207 16.51 8.59 -8.13
CA ILE A 207 15.85 9.84 -8.56
C ILE A 207 14.35 9.78 -8.29
N VAL A 208 13.70 8.63 -8.51
CA VAL A 208 12.27 8.54 -8.15
C VAL A 208 12.03 8.77 -6.66
N THR A 209 12.97 8.37 -5.81
CA THR A 209 12.85 8.54 -4.35
C THR A 209 12.79 10.01 -3.95
N ILE A 210 13.62 10.87 -4.54
CA ILE A 210 13.60 12.31 -4.22
C ILE A 210 12.34 13.04 -4.72
N VAL A 211 11.68 12.51 -5.75
CA VAL A 211 10.39 13.03 -6.23
C VAL A 211 9.22 12.41 -5.45
N MET A 212 9.29 11.12 -5.17
CA MET A 212 8.22 10.37 -4.53
C MET A 212 7.93 10.85 -3.10
N VAL A 213 8.97 11.08 -2.29
CA VAL A 213 8.82 11.38 -0.87
C VAL A 213 8.07 12.69 -0.61
N PRO A 214 8.38 13.83 -1.24
CA PRO A 214 7.60 15.06 -1.07
C PRO A 214 6.13 14.90 -1.46
N ASN A 215 5.84 14.06 -2.44
CA ASN A 215 4.49 13.82 -2.97
C ASN A 215 3.75 12.62 -2.34
N SER A 216 4.26 12.02 -1.27
CA SER A 216 3.59 10.88 -0.62
C SER A 216 3.77 10.79 0.89
N LEU A 217 4.96 11.11 1.39
CA LEU A 217 5.34 11.06 2.82
C LEU A 217 5.80 12.42 3.32
N GLY A 218 5.88 13.41 2.44
CA GLY A 218 6.23 14.77 2.81
C GLY A 218 5.08 15.45 3.58
N PRO A 219 5.37 16.51 4.34
CA PRO A 219 4.34 17.24 5.06
C PRO A 219 3.36 17.99 4.14
N GLY A 220 3.63 18.08 2.84
CA GLY A 220 2.78 18.85 1.91
C GLY A 220 1.31 18.42 1.95
N GLU A 221 0.99 17.14 1.81
CA GLU A 221 -0.39 16.63 1.88
C GLU A 221 -1.01 16.83 3.27
N LEU A 222 -0.21 16.66 4.34
CA LEU A 222 -0.65 16.91 5.70
C LEU A 222 -1.02 18.38 5.91
N ILE A 223 -0.21 19.31 5.39
CA ILE A 223 -0.46 20.74 5.47
C ILE A 223 -1.68 21.13 4.63
N GLU A 224 -1.77 20.64 3.39
CA GLU A 224 -2.92 20.89 2.50
C GLU A 224 -4.24 20.52 3.19
N LYS A 225 -4.27 19.36 3.84
CA LYS A 225 -5.49 18.82 4.45
C LYS A 225 -5.79 19.37 5.84
N TYR A 226 -4.77 19.51 6.68
CA TYR A 226 -4.92 19.79 8.12
C TYR A 226 -4.26 21.07 8.58
N GLY A 227 -3.37 21.66 7.78
CA GLY A 227 -2.67 22.87 8.13
C GLY A 227 -3.61 24.04 8.42
N THR A 228 -3.21 24.92 9.31
CA THR A 228 -3.86 26.23 9.46
C THR A 228 -3.67 27.05 8.19
N ASP A 229 -4.51 28.07 7.97
CA ASP A 229 -4.35 28.95 6.80
C ASP A 229 -2.96 29.61 6.77
N ALA A 230 -2.44 30.00 7.93
CA ALA A 230 -1.07 30.53 8.05
C ALA A 230 -0.01 29.50 7.59
N GLN A 231 -0.15 28.23 8.02
CA GLN A 231 0.77 27.16 7.62
C GLN A 231 0.67 26.88 6.11
N LYS A 232 -0.55 26.83 5.56
CA LYS A 232 -0.76 26.62 4.12
C LYS A 232 -0.13 27.72 3.30
N HIS A 233 -0.42 28.97 3.61
CA HIS A 233 0.13 30.12 2.88
C HIS A 233 1.65 30.24 3.00
N HIS A 234 2.22 29.82 4.13
CA HIS A 234 3.67 29.89 4.33
C HIS A 234 4.42 28.73 3.66
N TYR A 235 4.00 27.49 3.89
CA TYR A 235 4.78 26.31 3.50
C TYR A 235 4.45 25.78 2.09
N LEU A 236 3.18 25.74 1.69
CA LEU A 236 2.82 25.08 0.44
C LEU A 236 3.47 25.71 -0.80
N PRO A 237 3.50 27.04 -0.98
CA PRO A 237 4.18 27.64 -2.11
C PRO A 237 5.70 27.38 -2.12
N ARG A 238 6.33 27.36 -0.95
CA ARG A 238 7.76 27.11 -0.81
C ARG A 238 8.13 25.65 -1.10
N LEU A 239 7.29 24.72 -0.65
CA LEU A 239 7.40 23.28 -0.98
C LEU A 239 7.19 23.05 -2.49
N ALA A 240 6.19 23.67 -3.10
CA ALA A 240 5.90 23.55 -4.50
C ALA A 240 7.06 24.01 -5.41
N LYS A 241 7.72 25.10 -5.04
CA LYS A 241 8.90 25.64 -5.74
C LYS A 241 10.21 24.92 -5.39
N GLY A 242 10.20 24.04 -4.37
CA GLY A 242 11.41 23.40 -3.86
C GLY A 242 12.35 24.35 -3.11
N GLU A 243 11.85 25.50 -2.66
CA GLU A 243 12.56 26.38 -1.70
C GLU A 243 12.69 25.66 -0.35
N GLU A 244 11.66 24.89 0.02
CA GLU A 244 11.72 23.95 1.13
C GLU A 244 11.79 22.51 0.59
N VAL A 245 12.73 21.74 1.12
CA VAL A 245 12.84 20.29 0.90
C VAL A 245 12.40 19.59 2.18
N PRO A 246 11.26 18.89 2.15
CA PRO A 246 10.73 18.27 3.35
C PRO A 246 11.30 16.88 3.58
N CYS A 247 11.42 16.48 4.86
CA CYS A 247 11.49 15.09 5.26
C CYS A 247 10.39 14.78 6.29
N PHE A 248 10.10 13.49 6.50
CA PHE A 248 9.17 13.09 7.55
C PHE A 248 9.84 12.12 8.53
N SER A 249 10.00 12.58 9.76
CA SER A 249 10.72 11.91 10.85
C SER A 249 9.73 11.10 11.70
N LEU A 250 9.54 9.83 11.33
CA LEU A 250 8.64 8.89 11.99
C LEU A 250 9.40 7.75 12.68
N THR A 251 10.23 7.02 11.93
CA THR A 251 10.95 5.82 12.41
C THR A 251 12.04 6.19 13.40
N GLY A 252 12.02 5.55 14.57
CA GLY A 252 13.04 5.70 15.61
C GLY A 252 13.92 4.45 15.77
N PRO A 253 14.89 4.47 16.70
CA PRO A 253 15.78 3.32 16.95
C PRO A 253 15.05 2.06 17.40
N THR A 254 13.92 2.23 18.11
CA THR A 254 13.14 1.14 18.72
C THR A 254 11.73 1.02 18.15
N SER A 255 11.32 1.93 17.25
CA SER A 255 9.98 1.97 16.66
C SER A 255 10.08 2.02 15.14
N GLY A 256 9.83 0.88 14.49
CA GLY A 256 9.81 0.73 13.04
C GLY A 256 8.42 0.32 12.55
N SER A 257 8.16 -0.99 12.48
CA SER A 257 6.84 -1.52 12.11
C SER A 257 5.76 -1.11 13.11
N ASP A 258 6.12 -1.03 14.38
CA ASP A 258 5.28 -0.49 15.45
C ASP A 258 5.60 1.00 15.68
N ALA A 259 5.25 1.82 14.69
CA ALA A 259 5.54 3.25 14.75
C ALA A 259 4.74 4.00 15.83
N ALA A 260 3.62 3.44 16.29
CA ALA A 260 2.80 4.01 17.34
C ALA A 260 3.45 3.97 18.73
N THR A 261 4.44 3.11 18.93
CA THR A 261 5.19 2.98 20.19
C THR A 261 6.46 3.85 20.25
N MET A 262 6.50 4.91 19.44
CA MET A 262 7.61 5.85 19.46
C MET A 262 7.93 6.38 20.87
N ARG A 263 9.23 6.56 21.14
CA ARG A 263 9.74 7.07 22.42
C ARG A 263 10.07 8.56 22.40
N ASP A 264 9.80 9.19 21.28
CA ASP A 264 9.98 10.64 21.10
C ASP A 264 8.89 11.37 21.88
N ILE A 265 9.28 12.33 22.72
CA ILE A 265 8.38 12.94 23.69
C ILE A 265 8.41 14.45 23.57
N GLY A 266 7.23 15.06 23.67
CA GLY A 266 7.05 16.50 23.84
C GLY A 266 6.24 16.82 25.10
N TYR A 267 6.62 17.86 25.81
CA TYR A 267 5.88 18.40 26.95
C TYR A 267 5.36 19.79 26.63
N VAL A 268 4.07 20.01 26.78
CA VAL A 268 3.47 21.36 26.67
C VAL A 268 3.95 22.22 27.83
N MET A 269 4.40 23.42 27.51
CA MET A 269 4.85 24.38 28.52
C MET A 269 4.88 25.80 27.97
N ARG A 270 5.00 26.78 28.86
CA ARG A 270 5.39 28.15 28.50
C ARG A 270 6.89 28.23 28.44
N GLY A 271 7.43 28.88 27.43
CA GLY A 271 8.87 29.10 27.24
C GLY A 271 9.12 30.42 26.51
N THR A 272 10.38 30.75 26.28
CA THR A 272 10.73 31.93 25.52
C THR A 272 11.04 31.60 24.07
N TYR A 273 10.35 32.24 23.15
CA TYR A 273 10.63 32.16 21.72
C TYR A 273 10.76 33.57 21.14
N GLN A 274 11.90 33.88 20.50
CA GLN A 274 12.20 35.19 19.93
C GLN A 274 12.00 36.34 20.93
N GLY A 275 12.35 36.10 22.20
CA GLY A 275 12.25 37.09 23.28
C GLY A 275 10.87 37.22 23.93
N ASN A 276 9.86 36.52 23.45
CA ASN A 276 8.50 36.56 23.98
C ASN A 276 8.13 35.26 24.73
N GLU A 277 7.35 35.41 25.81
CA GLU A 277 6.75 34.27 26.47
C GLU A 277 5.71 33.60 25.51
N THR A 278 5.90 32.34 25.21
CA THR A 278 5.14 31.62 24.20
C THR A 278 4.70 30.29 24.74
N LEU A 279 3.42 29.90 24.49
CA LEU A 279 2.97 28.54 24.68
C LEU A 279 3.63 27.66 23.60
N GLY A 280 4.23 26.57 24.02
CA GLY A 280 4.98 25.74 23.10
C GLY A 280 5.18 24.31 23.63
N VAL A 281 6.04 23.59 22.98
CA VAL A 281 6.37 22.21 23.29
C VAL A 281 7.88 22.05 23.43
N ARG A 282 8.32 21.43 24.49
CA ARG A 282 9.71 21.02 24.68
C ARG A 282 9.88 19.59 24.24
N LEU A 283 10.69 19.39 23.20
CA LEU A 283 10.82 18.15 22.43
C LEU A 283 12.14 17.44 22.67
N SER A 284 12.11 16.12 22.78
CA SER A 284 13.28 15.26 22.66
C SER A 284 12.95 14.09 21.75
N TRP A 285 13.77 13.87 20.72
CA TRP A 285 13.56 12.81 19.73
C TRP A 285 14.87 12.25 19.20
N GLU A 286 14.81 11.01 18.70
CA GLU A 286 15.86 10.37 17.92
C GLU A 286 15.24 9.57 16.78
N LYS A 287 15.49 9.98 15.53
CA LYS A 287 14.94 9.35 14.33
C LYS A 287 16.05 8.79 13.45
N ARG A 288 15.74 7.67 12.76
CA ARG A 288 16.67 6.97 11.88
C ARG A 288 16.04 6.65 10.54
N TYR A 289 16.89 6.47 9.55
CA TYR A 289 16.51 6.07 8.18
C TYR A 289 15.58 7.08 7.50
N ILE A 290 15.76 8.38 7.83
CA ILE A 290 14.89 9.43 7.31
C ILE A 290 15.33 9.81 5.92
N THR A 291 14.49 9.44 4.92
CA THR A 291 14.68 9.80 3.53
C THR A 291 14.52 11.29 3.36
N LEU A 292 15.43 11.90 2.60
CA LEU A 292 15.66 13.34 2.43
C LEU A 292 16.19 14.06 3.69
N GLY A 293 16.27 13.42 4.86
CA GLY A 293 16.76 14.03 6.10
C GLY A 293 18.04 14.85 5.92
N PRO A 294 19.12 14.34 5.27
CA PRO A 294 20.36 15.09 5.07
C PRO A 294 20.28 16.33 4.17
N LYS A 295 19.23 16.46 3.37
CA LYS A 295 18.98 17.60 2.47
C LYS A 295 17.75 18.42 2.90
N ALA A 296 17.09 18.00 3.98
CA ALA A 296 15.85 18.64 4.42
C ALA A 296 16.11 20.05 4.98
N THR A 297 15.26 20.98 4.60
CA THR A 297 15.13 22.30 5.19
C THR A 297 13.97 22.37 6.17
N LEU A 298 13.01 21.45 6.03
CA LEU A 298 11.81 21.33 6.85
C LEU A 298 11.63 19.89 7.34
N VAL A 299 11.61 19.71 8.65
CA VAL A 299 11.41 18.40 9.30
C VAL A 299 9.97 18.29 9.78
N GLY A 300 9.19 17.42 9.16
CA GLY A 300 7.94 16.91 9.73
C GLY A 300 8.28 15.88 10.82
N LEU A 301 7.91 16.13 12.06
CA LEU A 301 8.23 15.26 13.19
C LEU A 301 6.97 14.68 13.81
N ALA A 302 6.97 13.35 14.03
CA ALA A 302 5.97 12.66 14.84
C ALA A 302 6.53 12.34 16.23
N PHE A 303 5.78 12.66 17.28
CA PHE A 303 6.13 12.44 18.68
C PHE A 303 4.91 12.29 19.57
N ARG A 304 5.07 11.74 20.77
CA ARG A 304 4.00 11.67 21.76
C ARG A 304 4.01 12.93 22.62
N LEU A 305 2.86 13.60 22.69
CA LEU A 305 2.69 14.85 23.41
C LEU A 305 2.05 14.61 24.77
N PHE A 306 2.64 15.21 25.80
CA PHE A 306 2.11 15.24 27.16
C PHE A 306 1.85 16.68 27.60
N ASP A 307 0.76 16.89 28.35
CA ASP A 307 0.35 18.19 28.90
C ASP A 307 0.05 18.04 30.39
N LYS A 308 1.13 18.04 31.21
CA LYS A 308 1.04 17.81 32.66
C LYS A 308 0.24 18.91 33.38
N ASP A 309 0.31 20.12 32.88
CA ASP A 309 -0.35 21.29 33.48
C ASP A 309 -1.72 21.56 32.85
N ASN A 310 -2.17 20.67 31.95
CA ASN A 310 -3.44 20.74 31.24
C ASN A 310 -3.68 22.11 30.53
N LEU A 311 -2.62 22.68 29.97
CA LEU A 311 -2.64 23.97 29.29
C LEU A 311 -3.47 23.97 28.01
N LEU A 312 -3.62 22.80 27.37
CA LEU A 312 -4.46 22.60 26.18
C LEU A 312 -5.88 22.09 26.52
N GLY A 313 -6.15 21.75 27.77
CA GLY A 313 -7.44 21.22 28.20
C GLY A 313 -7.78 19.81 27.66
N LYS A 314 -6.76 19.02 27.26
CA LYS A 314 -6.92 17.69 26.62
C LYS A 314 -6.51 16.51 27.50
N GLY A 315 -6.17 16.77 28.77
CA GLY A 315 -5.63 15.78 29.70
C GLY A 315 -4.11 15.59 29.55
N GLU A 316 -3.52 14.78 30.45
CA GLU A 316 -2.06 14.62 30.56
C GLU A 316 -1.44 13.95 29.30
N ASP A 317 -2.01 12.86 28.83
CA ASP A 317 -1.56 12.18 27.59
C ASP A 317 -2.40 12.65 26.41
N VAL A 318 -1.87 13.63 25.69
CA VAL A 318 -2.56 14.21 24.53
C VAL A 318 -2.52 13.28 23.33
N GLY A 319 -1.49 12.44 23.21
CA GLY A 319 -1.33 11.47 22.13
C GLY A 319 -0.31 11.86 21.07
N ILE A 320 -0.27 11.05 19.98
CA ILE A 320 0.67 11.27 18.87
C ILE A 320 0.33 12.59 18.17
N THR A 321 1.34 13.44 18.04
CA THR A 321 1.23 14.79 17.49
C THR A 321 2.28 15.00 16.41
N LEU A 322 1.98 15.85 15.42
CA LEU A 322 2.85 16.17 14.31
C LEU A 322 3.23 17.64 14.32
N ALA A 323 4.51 17.94 14.13
CA ALA A 323 5.00 19.31 14.04
C ALA A 323 5.88 19.53 12.81
N LEU A 324 5.98 20.78 12.38
CA LEU A 324 6.89 21.27 11.34
C LEU A 324 8.02 22.03 12.01
N ILE A 325 9.24 21.55 11.83
CA ILE A 325 10.42 22.15 12.48
C ILE A 325 11.43 22.53 11.39
N PRO A 326 11.84 23.81 11.26
CA PRO A 326 12.95 24.17 10.39
C PRO A 326 14.20 23.37 10.75
N ALA A 327 14.91 22.86 9.76
CA ALA A 327 16.07 22.00 10.01
C ALA A 327 17.26 22.76 10.65
N ASP A 328 17.29 24.07 10.49
CA ASP A 328 18.28 24.99 11.09
C ASP A 328 17.86 25.53 12.47
N HIS A 329 16.69 25.07 12.99
CA HIS A 329 16.24 25.50 14.31
C HIS A 329 17.23 25.06 15.41
N PRO A 330 17.56 25.95 16.38
CA PRO A 330 18.50 25.64 17.45
C PRO A 330 18.17 24.33 18.17
N GLY A 331 19.13 23.41 18.24
CA GLY A 331 19.00 22.11 18.89
C GLY A 331 18.57 20.97 17.95
N VAL A 332 18.19 21.26 16.70
CA VAL A 332 17.99 20.25 15.67
C VAL A 332 19.34 19.77 15.13
N ASN A 333 19.53 18.48 15.07
CA ASN A 333 20.75 17.88 14.55
C ASN A 333 20.43 16.93 13.40
N ILE A 334 21.07 17.14 12.26
CA ILE A 334 21.06 16.25 11.12
C ILE A 334 22.35 15.44 11.16
N GLY A 335 22.20 14.12 11.21
CA GLY A 335 23.35 13.23 11.37
C GLY A 335 23.97 12.75 10.08
N ARG A 336 24.91 11.85 10.25
CA ARG A 336 25.68 11.27 9.14
C ARG A 336 24.78 10.49 8.20
N ARG A 337 24.96 10.70 6.90
CA ARG A 337 24.18 10.04 5.86
C ARG A 337 24.35 8.53 5.87
N HIS A 338 23.24 7.80 5.68
CA HIS A 338 23.22 6.38 5.35
C HIS A 338 23.34 6.16 3.83
N LEU A 339 23.78 4.97 3.43
CA LEU A 339 23.82 4.51 2.04
C LEU A 339 23.03 3.19 1.97
N PRO A 340 21.69 3.23 1.91
CA PRO A 340 20.86 2.02 1.94
C PRO A 340 21.14 1.14 0.71
N SER A 341 21.75 -0.04 0.90
CA SER A 341 22.13 -0.96 -0.19
C SER A 341 22.91 -0.29 -1.33
N GLY A 342 23.76 0.70 -1.01
CA GLY A 342 24.50 1.48 -2.01
C GLY A 342 23.68 2.53 -2.75
N ALA A 343 22.41 2.74 -2.40
CA ALA A 343 21.57 3.77 -3.01
C ALA A 343 22.09 5.18 -2.73
N ALA A 344 21.92 6.06 -3.72
CA ALA A 344 22.48 7.40 -3.71
C ALA A 344 21.51 8.48 -3.18
N PHE A 345 20.23 8.17 -2.97
CA PHE A 345 19.29 9.15 -2.43
C PHE A 345 19.65 9.54 -0.99
N PRO A 346 19.41 10.80 -0.59
CA PRO A 346 19.70 11.26 0.77
C PRO A 346 18.88 10.49 1.81
N ASN A 347 19.53 9.87 2.79
CA ASN A 347 18.92 9.18 3.90
C ASN A 347 19.80 9.32 5.13
N GLY A 348 19.25 9.60 6.31
CA GLY A 348 20.05 9.77 7.50
C GLY A 348 19.21 9.94 8.77
N PRO A 349 19.86 9.97 9.94
CA PRO A 349 19.23 10.22 11.21
C PRO A 349 19.06 11.71 11.47
N ASN A 350 18.09 12.06 12.32
CA ASN A 350 18.03 13.39 12.96
C ASN A 350 17.59 13.24 14.41
N TRP A 351 17.98 14.18 15.24
CA TRP A 351 17.64 14.19 16.66
C TRP A 351 17.63 15.60 17.22
N GLY A 352 16.97 15.74 18.35
CA GLY A 352 17.00 16.93 19.17
C GLY A 352 16.81 16.56 20.63
N SER A 353 17.44 17.31 21.51
CA SER A 353 17.30 17.14 22.95
C SER A 353 16.88 18.45 23.56
N ASP A 354 15.75 18.44 24.25
CA ASP A 354 15.24 19.62 24.98
C ASP A 354 14.97 20.85 24.10
N VAL A 355 14.52 20.59 22.84
CA VAL A 355 14.26 21.65 21.85
C VAL A 355 12.89 22.28 22.10
N PHE A 356 12.84 23.60 22.25
CA PHE A 356 11.57 24.32 22.39
C PHE A 356 11.03 24.78 21.04
N ILE A 357 9.78 24.47 20.76
CA ILE A 357 9.04 24.94 19.57
C ILE A 357 7.72 25.61 19.97
N PRO A 358 7.28 26.66 19.27
CA PRO A 358 5.95 27.24 19.46
C PRO A 358 4.84 26.23 19.19
N ILE A 359 3.70 26.35 19.87
CA ILE A 359 2.54 25.48 19.68
C ILE A 359 1.98 25.55 18.25
N ASP A 360 2.09 26.70 17.60
CA ASP A 360 1.65 26.94 16.23
C ASP A 360 2.44 26.14 15.17
N TRP A 361 3.56 25.52 15.56
CA TRP A 361 4.31 24.62 14.70
C TRP A 361 3.72 23.20 14.63
N ILE A 362 2.77 22.88 15.52
CA ILE A 362 1.96 21.68 15.37
C ILE A 362 1.13 21.80 14.10
N ILE A 363 1.12 20.79 13.25
CA ILE A 363 0.31 20.77 12.01
C ILE A 363 -1.17 20.89 12.37
N GLY A 364 -1.82 21.96 11.90
CA GLY A 364 -3.20 22.30 12.25
C GLY A 364 -3.35 22.99 13.61
N GLY A 365 -2.22 23.37 14.25
CA GLY A 365 -2.18 24.10 15.50
C GLY A 365 -2.66 23.27 16.69
N GLU A 366 -2.96 23.97 17.78
CA GLU A 366 -3.40 23.39 19.05
C GLU A 366 -4.58 22.42 18.90
N LYS A 367 -5.52 22.72 18.00
CA LYS A 367 -6.73 21.90 17.78
C LYS A 367 -6.39 20.48 17.34
N MET A 368 -5.34 20.32 16.54
CA MET A 368 -4.92 19.05 15.96
C MET A 368 -3.90 18.30 16.83
N ALA A 369 -3.44 18.87 17.95
CA ALA A 369 -2.62 18.16 18.92
C ALA A 369 -3.31 16.87 19.39
N GLY A 370 -2.59 15.73 19.35
CA GLY A 370 -3.09 14.40 19.68
C GLY A 370 -3.74 13.64 18.50
N ASN A 371 -4.02 14.30 17.37
CA ASN A 371 -4.63 13.66 16.21
C ASN A 371 -3.63 13.18 15.17
N GLY A 372 -2.34 13.21 15.47
CA GLY A 372 -1.28 12.93 14.52
C GLY A 372 -1.32 11.54 13.91
N TRP A 373 -1.71 10.51 14.67
CA TRP A 373 -1.82 9.16 14.14
C TRP A 373 -2.88 9.05 13.06
N ARG A 374 -4.07 9.56 13.32
CA ARG A 374 -5.17 9.61 12.35
C ARG A 374 -4.75 10.38 11.08
N MET A 375 -4.13 11.55 11.25
CA MET A 375 -3.64 12.37 10.13
C MET A 375 -2.64 11.61 9.26
N LEU A 376 -1.69 10.88 9.89
CA LEU A 376 -0.74 10.03 9.18
C LEU A 376 -1.43 8.91 8.42
N MET A 377 -2.36 8.20 9.06
CA MET A 377 -3.04 7.06 8.41
C MET A 377 -3.85 7.51 7.20
N GLU A 378 -4.51 8.66 7.27
CA GLU A 378 -5.29 9.20 6.17
C GLU A 378 -4.40 9.64 4.98
N CYS A 379 -3.27 10.28 5.23
CA CYS A 379 -2.36 10.75 4.16
C CYS A 379 -1.43 9.65 3.66
N LEU A 380 -0.90 8.78 4.52
CA LEU A 380 -0.01 7.69 4.12
C LEU A 380 -0.70 6.60 3.29
N SER A 381 -2.02 6.45 3.41
CA SER A 381 -2.75 5.46 2.62
C SER A 381 -2.69 5.77 1.11
N ALA A 382 -2.74 7.04 0.73
CA ALA A 382 -2.58 7.47 -0.66
C ALA A 382 -1.19 7.12 -1.21
N GLY A 383 -0.11 7.41 -0.47
CA GLY A 383 1.25 7.03 -0.86
C GLY A 383 1.45 5.52 -1.04
N ARG A 384 0.86 4.71 -0.15
CA ARG A 384 0.89 3.23 -0.26
C ARG A 384 0.11 2.72 -1.46
N ALA A 385 -1.00 3.37 -1.82
CA ALA A 385 -1.82 2.99 -2.96
C ALA A 385 -1.18 3.36 -4.30
N ILE A 386 -0.42 4.44 -4.39
CA ILE A 386 0.06 5.04 -5.63
C ILE A 386 1.58 4.89 -5.82
N SER A 387 2.38 5.48 -4.93
CA SER A 387 3.82 5.66 -5.16
C SER A 387 4.60 4.35 -5.18
N LEU A 388 4.41 3.50 -4.17
CA LEU A 388 5.11 2.21 -4.08
C LEU A 388 4.66 1.22 -5.17
N PRO A 389 3.34 1.05 -5.44
CA PRO A 389 2.89 0.23 -6.56
C PRO A 389 3.42 0.70 -7.91
N SER A 390 3.54 2.02 -8.12
CA SER A 390 4.09 2.58 -9.36
C SER A 390 5.55 2.22 -9.57
N SER A 391 6.38 2.44 -8.54
CA SER A 391 7.80 2.06 -8.56
C SER A 391 8.00 0.56 -8.77
N ALA A 392 7.25 -0.27 -8.02
CA ALA A 392 7.34 -1.72 -8.12
C ALA A 392 6.93 -2.23 -9.51
N THR A 393 5.83 -1.70 -10.05
CA THR A 393 5.36 -2.05 -11.41
C THR A 393 6.37 -1.64 -12.48
N ALA A 394 6.97 -0.45 -12.33
CA ALA A 394 8.03 0.02 -13.24
C ALA A 394 9.26 -0.90 -13.20
N GLY A 395 9.68 -1.34 -12.02
CA GLY A 395 10.76 -2.30 -11.87
C GLY A 395 10.49 -3.62 -12.59
N VAL A 396 9.27 -4.17 -12.47
CA VAL A 396 8.88 -5.39 -13.19
C VAL A 396 8.87 -5.17 -14.71
N LYS A 397 8.34 -4.04 -15.18
CA LYS A 397 8.35 -3.69 -16.62
C LYS A 397 9.76 -3.54 -17.15
N MET A 398 10.67 -2.98 -16.37
CA MET A 398 12.09 -2.90 -16.71
C MET A 398 12.69 -4.31 -16.82
N MET A 399 12.46 -5.17 -15.82
CA MET A 399 12.93 -6.56 -15.87
C MET A 399 12.35 -7.31 -17.07
N LEU A 400 11.07 -7.16 -17.37
CA LEU A 400 10.46 -7.76 -18.55
C LEU A 400 11.20 -7.34 -19.84
N ARG A 401 11.40 -6.04 -20.01
CA ARG A 401 12.00 -5.47 -21.23
C ARG A 401 13.44 -5.96 -21.42
N VAL A 402 14.28 -5.82 -20.41
CA VAL A 402 15.71 -6.14 -20.52
C VAL A 402 15.94 -7.64 -20.59
N THR A 403 15.19 -8.45 -19.83
CA THR A 403 15.36 -9.89 -19.78
C THR A 403 14.85 -10.56 -21.06
N SER A 404 13.70 -10.14 -21.59
CA SER A 404 13.20 -10.67 -22.87
C SER A 404 14.11 -10.32 -24.03
N ALA A 405 14.66 -9.10 -24.09
CA ALA A 405 15.64 -8.72 -25.10
C ALA A 405 16.91 -9.56 -24.98
N TYR A 406 17.45 -9.70 -23.78
CA TYR A 406 18.63 -10.53 -23.52
C TYR A 406 18.41 -11.98 -23.93
N ALA A 407 17.32 -12.60 -23.49
CA ALA A 407 17.01 -14.00 -23.76
C ALA A 407 16.83 -14.28 -25.26
N ARG A 408 16.40 -13.27 -26.03
CA ARG A 408 16.27 -13.38 -27.50
C ARG A 408 17.63 -13.36 -28.21
N VAL A 409 18.59 -12.54 -27.75
CA VAL A 409 19.89 -12.38 -28.43
C VAL A 409 20.95 -13.32 -27.89
N ARG A 410 20.91 -13.69 -26.61
CA ARG A 410 21.85 -14.62 -26.00
C ARG A 410 21.62 -16.01 -26.54
N LYS A 411 22.70 -16.61 -27.11
CA LYS A 411 22.64 -17.98 -27.61
C LYS A 411 23.48 -18.91 -26.78
N GLN A 412 22.98 -20.11 -26.52
CA GLN A 412 23.71 -21.27 -26.01
C GLN A 412 23.24 -22.51 -26.78
N PHE A 413 24.15 -23.48 -26.97
CA PHE A 413 23.87 -24.69 -27.76
C PHE A 413 23.28 -24.37 -29.15
N GLY A 414 23.70 -23.26 -29.76
CA GLY A 414 23.26 -22.82 -31.08
C GLY A 414 21.88 -22.13 -31.13
N LEU A 415 21.14 -22.06 -30.01
CA LEU A 415 19.80 -21.50 -29.94
C LEU A 415 19.74 -20.28 -29.02
N PRO A 416 18.85 -19.32 -29.28
CA PRO A 416 18.51 -18.29 -28.27
C PRO A 416 18.06 -18.93 -26.97
N VAL A 417 18.52 -18.42 -25.83
CA VAL A 417 18.15 -19.02 -24.53
C VAL A 417 16.66 -18.92 -24.24
N SER A 418 15.94 -17.98 -24.85
CA SER A 418 14.49 -17.88 -24.80
C SER A 418 13.71 -19.08 -25.37
N ARG A 419 14.41 -20.01 -26.06
CA ARG A 419 13.88 -21.25 -26.60
C ARG A 419 14.06 -22.45 -25.66
N MET A 420 14.59 -22.23 -24.48
CA MET A 420 14.82 -23.27 -23.48
C MET A 420 13.69 -23.24 -22.46
N GLU A 421 13.02 -24.37 -22.22
CA GLU A 421 11.89 -24.49 -21.30
C GLU A 421 12.19 -23.93 -19.91
N GLY A 422 13.39 -24.19 -19.37
CA GLY A 422 13.85 -23.65 -18.09
C GLY A 422 14.01 -22.12 -18.05
N VAL A 423 14.01 -21.44 -19.21
CA VAL A 423 14.03 -19.98 -19.35
C VAL A 423 12.64 -19.44 -19.68
N GLU A 424 11.83 -20.18 -20.41
CA GLU A 424 10.46 -19.79 -20.77
C GLU A 424 9.57 -19.62 -19.53
N GLU A 425 9.66 -20.53 -18.57
CA GLU A 425 8.86 -20.50 -17.34
C GLU A 425 9.09 -19.21 -16.51
N PRO A 426 10.31 -18.82 -16.11
CA PRO A 426 10.54 -17.57 -15.41
C PRO A 426 10.21 -16.33 -16.27
N LEU A 427 10.40 -16.36 -17.60
CA LEU A 427 9.94 -15.27 -18.47
C LEU A 427 8.41 -15.10 -18.41
N VAL A 428 7.65 -16.18 -18.43
CA VAL A 428 6.18 -16.12 -18.29
C VAL A 428 5.77 -15.54 -16.95
N ARG A 429 6.45 -15.93 -15.85
CA ARG A 429 6.18 -15.33 -14.52
C ARG A 429 6.45 -13.83 -14.50
N ILE A 430 7.50 -13.35 -15.15
CA ILE A 430 7.79 -11.91 -15.27
C ILE A 430 6.69 -11.20 -16.09
N ILE A 431 6.26 -11.79 -17.20
CA ILE A 431 5.19 -11.25 -18.06
C ILE A 431 3.87 -11.15 -17.28
N GLU A 432 3.46 -12.24 -16.63
CA GLU A 432 2.27 -12.29 -15.78
C GLU A 432 2.31 -11.21 -14.72
N THR A 433 3.44 -11.13 -14.01
CA THR A 433 3.64 -10.14 -12.94
C THR A 433 3.54 -8.70 -13.47
N ALA A 434 4.13 -8.41 -14.64
CA ALA A 434 4.05 -7.09 -15.26
C ALA A 434 2.59 -6.72 -15.60
N TYR A 435 1.84 -7.67 -16.17
CA TYR A 435 0.44 -7.46 -16.52
C TYR A 435 -0.44 -7.24 -15.29
N VAL A 436 -0.35 -8.12 -14.30
CA VAL A 436 -1.16 -8.06 -13.08
C VAL A 436 -0.85 -6.79 -12.27
N ASN A 437 0.42 -6.47 -12.09
CA ASN A 437 0.82 -5.25 -11.37
C ASN A 437 0.34 -3.98 -12.09
N GLU A 438 0.43 -3.93 -13.42
CA GLU A 438 -0.05 -2.78 -14.19
C GLU A 438 -1.56 -2.61 -14.10
N ALA A 439 -2.33 -3.69 -14.27
CA ALA A 439 -3.78 -3.64 -14.15
C ALA A 439 -4.21 -3.18 -12.74
N ALA A 440 -3.62 -3.76 -11.70
CA ALA A 440 -3.92 -3.41 -10.32
C ALA A 440 -3.52 -1.96 -9.99
N ARG A 441 -2.34 -1.50 -10.45
CA ARG A 441 -1.88 -0.11 -10.30
C ARG A 441 -2.84 0.87 -10.97
N ALA A 442 -3.19 0.59 -12.22
CA ALA A 442 -4.07 1.44 -13.01
C ALA A 442 -5.44 1.59 -12.35
N MET A 443 -6.02 0.47 -11.91
CA MET A 443 -7.31 0.46 -11.25
C MET A 443 -7.29 1.20 -9.91
N THR A 444 -6.27 0.95 -9.08
CA THR A 444 -6.12 1.63 -7.78
C THR A 444 -5.95 3.14 -7.96
N ALA A 445 -5.14 3.57 -8.93
CA ALA A 445 -4.99 4.99 -9.24
C ALA A 445 -6.31 5.62 -9.69
N ALA A 446 -7.12 4.92 -10.49
CA ALA A 446 -8.44 5.38 -10.90
C ALA A 446 -9.41 5.51 -9.70
N MET A 447 -9.41 4.56 -8.77
CA MET A 447 -10.22 4.62 -7.54
C MET A 447 -9.86 5.83 -6.68
N VAL A 448 -8.56 6.02 -6.42
CA VAL A 448 -8.08 7.16 -5.62
C VAL A 448 -8.38 8.50 -6.31
N SER A 449 -8.27 8.58 -7.64
CA SER A 449 -8.61 9.79 -8.40
C SER A 449 -10.11 10.15 -8.33
N ARG A 450 -10.96 9.20 -8.01
CA ARG A 450 -12.41 9.43 -7.75
C ARG A 450 -12.71 9.81 -6.30
N GLY A 451 -11.68 10.00 -5.48
CA GLY A 451 -11.82 10.37 -4.07
C GLY A 451 -11.97 9.18 -3.11
N GLU A 452 -11.82 7.94 -3.58
CA GLU A 452 -11.79 6.77 -2.71
C GLU A 452 -10.51 6.77 -1.86
N ARG A 453 -10.62 6.28 -0.63
CA ARG A 453 -9.49 6.11 0.31
C ARG A 453 -9.38 4.64 0.71
N PRO A 454 -9.01 3.75 -0.22
CA PRO A 454 -9.11 2.32 -0.03
C PRO A 454 -8.00 1.81 0.91
N SER A 455 -8.22 1.80 2.23
CA SER A 455 -7.22 1.41 3.24
C SER A 455 -6.76 -0.04 3.06
N VAL A 456 -7.68 -0.97 2.85
CA VAL A 456 -7.39 -2.40 2.63
C VAL A 456 -6.66 -2.59 1.30
N ILE A 457 -7.19 -2.03 0.20
CA ILE A 457 -6.57 -2.15 -1.12
C ILE A 457 -5.18 -1.51 -1.13
N SER A 458 -4.97 -0.37 -0.46
CA SER A 458 -3.65 0.27 -0.39
C SER A 458 -2.61 -0.62 0.30
N ALA A 459 -2.98 -1.32 1.37
CA ALA A 459 -2.12 -2.27 2.05
C ALA A 459 -1.80 -3.49 1.16
N LEU A 460 -2.81 -4.06 0.51
CA LEU A 460 -2.67 -5.16 -0.44
C LEU A 460 -1.78 -4.77 -1.63
N MET A 461 -1.99 -3.60 -2.20
CA MET A 461 -1.22 -3.10 -3.34
C MET A 461 0.26 -2.94 -3.00
N LYS A 462 0.56 -2.29 -1.86
CA LYS A 462 1.95 -2.16 -1.41
C LYS A 462 2.62 -3.52 -1.27
N TYR A 463 1.99 -4.46 -0.57
CA TYR A 463 2.55 -5.79 -0.33
C TYR A 463 2.70 -6.59 -1.63
N GLN A 464 1.61 -6.76 -2.37
CA GLN A 464 1.57 -7.62 -3.54
C GLN A 464 2.50 -7.14 -4.66
N THR A 465 2.49 -5.84 -4.97
CA THR A 465 3.32 -5.32 -6.06
C THR A 465 4.80 -5.39 -5.74
N THR A 466 5.21 -5.10 -4.50
CA THR A 466 6.62 -5.16 -4.09
C THR A 466 7.12 -6.60 -3.98
N GLU A 467 6.34 -7.54 -3.44
CA GLU A 467 6.76 -8.95 -3.36
C GLU A 467 6.78 -9.63 -4.74
N LYS A 468 5.83 -9.31 -5.60
CA LYS A 468 5.85 -9.78 -7.00
C LYS A 468 7.05 -9.21 -7.77
N MET A 469 7.38 -7.91 -7.58
CA MET A 469 8.59 -7.32 -8.17
C MET A 469 9.83 -8.06 -7.70
N ARG A 470 9.97 -8.31 -6.41
CA ARG A 470 11.12 -9.03 -5.83
C ARG A 470 11.33 -10.40 -6.48
N ARG A 471 10.26 -11.15 -6.72
CA ARG A 471 10.32 -12.44 -7.41
C ARG A 471 10.73 -12.27 -8.88
N ALA A 472 10.14 -11.31 -9.58
CA ALA A 472 10.47 -11.02 -10.98
C ALA A 472 11.94 -10.59 -11.16
N VAL A 473 12.50 -9.84 -10.20
CA VAL A 473 13.93 -9.48 -10.19
C VAL A 473 14.79 -10.72 -10.02
N ASN A 474 14.46 -11.63 -9.11
CA ASN A 474 15.21 -12.89 -8.94
C ASN A 474 15.16 -13.74 -10.21
N ASP A 475 13.99 -13.93 -10.81
CA ASP A 475 13.84 -14.64 -12.09
C ASP A 475 14.69 -13.99 -13.20
N ALA A 476 14.72 -12.67 -13.27
CA ALA A 476 15.54 -11.93 -14.21
C ALA A 476 17.04 -12.14 -13.96
N MET A 477 17.46 -12.07 -12.68
CA MET A 477 18.87 -12.31 -12.30
C MET A 477 19.32 -13.71 -12.69
N ASP A 478 18.50 -14.74 -12.47
CA ASP A 478 18.81 -16.12 -12.84
C ASP A 478 18.99 -16.25 -14.36
N ILE A 479 18.13 -15.63 -15.17
CA ILE A 479 18.24 -15.67 -16.63
C ILE A 479 19.50 -14.93 -17.12
N HIS A 480 19.85 -13.80 -16.52
CA HIS A 480 21.05 -13.01 -16.88
C HIS A 480 22.35 -13.63 -16.35
N GLY A 481 22.28 -14.43 -15.28
CA GLY A 481 23.40 -15.08 -14.63
C GLY A 481 24.45 -14.08 -14.15
N GLY A 482 25.72 -14.31 -14.43
CA GLY A 482 26.83 -13.45 -13.96
C GLY A 482 26.71 -11.97 -14.30
N ARG A 483 25.99 -11.61 -15.36
CA ARG A 483 25.74 -10.21 -15.73
C ARG A 483 24.85 -9.48 -14.73
N ALA A 484 24.02 -10.19 -13.99
CA ALA A 484 23.15 -9.59 -12.98
C ALA A 484 23.90 -9.19 -11.70
N ILE A 485 25.11 -9.70 -11.50
CA ILE A 485 25.90 -9.50 -10.27
C ILE A 485 27.26 -8.83 -10.51
N CYS A 486 27.67 -8.66 -11.76
CA CYS A 486 28.95 -8.03 -12.09
C CYS A 486 28.77 -6.51 -12.21
N ASP A 487 29.52 -5.75 -11.45
CA ASP A 487 29.61 -4.31 -11.56
C ASP A 487 30.35 -3.86 -12.80
N GLY A 488 29.99 -2.71 -13.37
CA GLY A 488 30.71 -2.08 -14.48
C GLY A 488 29.87 -1.01 -15.19
N PRO A 489 30.53 0.07 -15.67
CA PRO A 489 29.83 1.22 -16.27
C PRO A 489 29.08 0.88 -17.57
N SER A 490 29.41 -0.27 -18.18
CA SER A 490 28.74 -0.76 -19.39
C SER A 490 27.69 -1.84 -19.08
N ASN A 491 27.45 -2.17 -17.82
CA ASN A 491 26.45 -3.14 -17.45
C ASN A 491 25.09 -2.44 -17.30
N TYR A 492 24.19 -2.69 -18.25
CA TYR A 492 22.85 -2.10 -18.30
C TYR A 492 21.88 -2.56 -17.17
N LEU A 493 22.30 -3.52 -16.35
CA LEU A 493 21.55 -4.00 -15.19
C LEU A 493 21.93 -3.29 -13.89
N GLN A 494 22.91 -2.41 -13.94
CA GLN A 494 23.49 -1.75 -12.78
C GLN A 494 22.73 -0.50 -12.31
N SER A 495 21.63 -0.19 -12.88
CA SER A 495 20.82 0.97 -12.49
C SER A 495 19.68 0.62 -11.56
#